data_8847d2b55f5a199ba25c613dcb6e9f4e
#
_entry.id   8847d2b55f5a199ba25c613dcb6e9f4e
#
_cell.length_a   1.000
_cell.length_b   1.000
_cell.length_c   1.000
_cell.angle_alpha   90.00
_cell.angle_beta   90.00
_cell.angle_gamma   90.00
#
_symmetry.space_group_name_H-M   'P 1'
#
loop_
_entity.id
_entity.type
_entity.pdbx_description
1 polymer ?
#
loop_
_entity_poly.entity_id
_entity_poly.type
_entity_poly.pdbx_seq_one_letter_code
_entity_poly.pdbx_strand_id
1 'polypeptide(L)'
;QQSSAASDVYKRQLLHSAIVVEKRETLKSWTILLAILAFGFSLIGTFIVRSGVLTSVHAFANDPERGMFILIILGIFMGGALTLFSFRSSAMEARGVFSMVSRETALVSNNVLLAVSAFVVFFGTIWPLVAELFFDRKLSVGPPFFNAAFTPFMILLGLILPVGSNLPWKRANILNSSKKLIFVFILSICLAGLIWAIQTGKSLIGPVGVFLGAWIVMGTMLDLFSKLGRSISLKRLIVLPRADFGKFFAHSGLGITMFAIAALTSWEKEDIRVVPVGGSWKIAAYELKLNSVENVRGPNYFSTMGVIAVSKDGQLLTVLRPEKRNYPVAQMPTTEAAIDYR
;
A
#
# COMPACT_ATOMS: atom_id res chain seq x y z
N GLN A 1 11.27 1.64 -3.39
CA GLN A 1 9.81 1.68 -3.20
C GLN A 1 9.41 1.58 -1.73
N GLN A 2 10.00 0.69 -0.93
CA GLN A 2 9.60 0.46 0.47
C GLN A 2 9.91 1.63 1.42
N SER A 3 11.06 2.30 1.27
CA SER A 3 11.38 3.50 2.07
C SER A 3 10.50 4.70 1.71
N SER A 4 10.12 4.83 0.44
CA SER A 4 9.11 5.78 -0.03
C SER A 4 7.74 5.49 0.58
N ALA A 5 7.35 4.22 0.68
CA ALA A 5 6.09 3.81 1.32
C ALA A 5 6.03 4.21 2.79
N ALA A 6 7.12 4.04 3.56
CA ALA A 6 7.18 4.49 4.95
C ALA A 6 6.97 6.02 5.07
N SER A 7 7.66 6.82 4.23
CA SER A 7 7.45 8.27 4.18
C SER A 7 5.99 8.63 3.89
N ASP A 8 5.34 7.96 2.95
CA ASP A 8 3.94 8.25 2.60
C ASP A 8 2.96 7.89 3.71
N VAL A 9 3.23 6.82 4.46
CA VAL A 9 2.45 6.48 5.66
C VAL A 9 2.54 7.61 6.69
N TYR A 10 3.74 8.13 6.99
CA TYR A 10 3.92 9.24 7.93
C TYR A 10 3.29 10.54 7.45
N LYS A 11 3.29 10.83 6.15
CA LYS A 11 2.58 12.00 5.58
C LYS A 11 1.06 11.91 5.79
N ARG A 12 0.46 10.73 5.64
CA ARG A 12 -0.97 10.51 5.91
C ARG A 12 -1.31 10.68 7.39
N GLN A 13 -0.45 10.15 8.28
CA GLN A 13 -0.59 10.35 9.71
C GLN A 13 -0.47 11.83 10.09
N LEU A 14 0.47 12.56 9.49
CA LEU A 14 0.66 13.98 9.68
C LEU A 14 -0.61 14.76 9.30
N LEU A 15 -1.25 14.44 8.16
CA LEU A 15 -2.50 15.03 7.74
C LEU A 15 -3.61 14.81 8.78
N HIS A 16 -3.80 13.57 9.25
CA HIS A 16 -4.81 13.25 10.26
C HIS A 16 -4.53 13.94 11.59
N SER A 17 -3.27 13.98 12.02
CA SER A 17 -2.87 14.65 13.26
C SER A 17 -3.05 16.17 13.17
N ALA A 18 -2.73 16.79 12.02
CA ALA A 18 -2.94 18.21 11.77
C ALA A 18 -4.42 18.58 11.86
N ILE A 19 -5.33 17.74 11.35
CA ILE A 19 -6.79 17.95 11.47
C ILE A 19 -7.22 17.92 12.96
N VAL A 20 -6.63 17.03 13.77
CA VAL A 20 -6.92 16.96 15.20
C VAL A 20 -6.37 18.22 15.91
N VAL A 21 -5.16 18.67 15.57
CA VAL A 21 -4.59 19.91 16.11
C VAL A 21 -5.48 21.10 15.77
N GLU A 22 -5.89 21.24 14.52
CA GLU A 22 -6.77 22.34 14.06
C GLU A 22 -8.11 22.35 14.80
N LYS A 23 -8.73 21.20 14.96
CA LYS A 23 -10.10 21.11 15.54
C LYS A 23 -10.11 21.05 17.07
N ARG A 24 -9.04 20.57 17.69
CA ARG A 24 -9.04 20.17 19.11
C ARG A 24 -7.84 20.66 19.92
N GLU A 25 -6.85 21.27 19.27
CA GLU A 25 -5.58 21.73 19.90
C GLU A 25 -4.80 20.62 20.66
N THR A 26 -5.06 19.38 20.33
CA THR A 26 -4.42 18.19 20.90
C THR A 26 -3.44 17.58 19.90
N LEU A 27 -2.58 16.67 20.34
CA LEU A 27 -1.58 15.97 19.50
C LEU A 27 -0.50 16.88 18.86
N LYS A 28 -0.25 18.08 19.39
CA LYS A 28 0.74 19.04 18.84
C LYS A 28 2.14 18.41 18.73
N SER A 29 2.64 17.82 19.82
CA SER A 29 3.95 17.16 19.86
C SER A 29 4.03 15.99 18.87
N TRP A 30 2.99 15.18 18.80
CA TRP A 30 2.89 14.05 17.86
C TRP A 30 2.91 14.53 16.42
N THR A 31 2.19 15.59 16.10
CA THR A 31 2.13 16.17 14.75
C THR A 31 3.49 16.66 14.28
N ILE A 32 4.22 17.38 15.16
CA ILE A 32 5.57 17.86 14.84
C ILE A 32 6.55 16.70 14.69
N LEU A 33 6.48 15.70 15.57
CA LEU A 33 7.31 14.49 15.44
C LEU A 33 7.06 13.76 14.12
N LEU A 34 5.81 13.60 13.74
CA LEU A 34 5.45 12.99 12.44
C LEU A 34 5.98 13.79 11.24
N ALA A 35 5.98 15.13 11.32
CA ALA A 35 6.55 15.97 10.27
C ALA A 35 8.06 15.75 10.13
N ILE A 36 8.78 15.71 11.25
CA ILE A 36 10.21 15.42 11.29
C ILE A 36 10.50 14.04 10.72
N LEU A 37 9.76 13.02 11.15
CA LEU A 37 9.92 11.64 10.66
C LEU A 37 9.59 11.50 9.17
N ALA A 38 8.50 12.13 8.69
CA ALA A 38 8.13 12.08 7.28
C ALA A 38 9.23 12.67 6.38
N PHE A 39 9.82 13.80 6.80
CA PHE A 39 10.95 14.40 6.11
C PHE A 39 12.21 13.52 6.18
N GLY A 40 12.55 13.02 7.37
CA GLY A 40 13.70 12.15 7.58
C GLY A 40 13.64 10.86 6.76
N PHE A 41 12.49 10.16 6.76
CA PHE A 41 12.32 8.96 5.94
C PHE A 41 12.37 9.24 4.44
N SER A 42 11.96 10.42 3.99
CA SER A 42 12.12 10.83 2.59
C SER A 42 13.60 10.95 2.22
N LEU A 43 14.41 11.58 3.08
CA LEU A 43 15.85 11.70 2.87
C LEU A 43 16.58 10.35 2.99
N ILE A 44 16.20 9.50 3.96
CA ILE A 44 16.76 8.15 4.10
C ILE A 44 16.46 7.33 2.83
N GLY A 45 15.24 7.40 2.31
CA GLY A 45 14.89 6.75 1.06
C GLY A 45 15.75 7.21 -0.13
N THR A 46 15.97 8.50 -0.25
CA THR A 46 16.84 9.09 -1.27
C THR A 46 18.30 8.64 -1.09
N PHE A 47 18.79 8.62 0.15
CA PHE A 47 20.12 8.13 0.49
C PHE A 47 20.30 6.67 0.08
N ILE A 48 19.40 5.78 0.47
CA ILE A 48 19.47 4.33 0.17
C ILE A 48 19.56 4.09 -1.34
N VAL A 49 18.75 4.82 -2.13
CA VAL A 49 18.74 4.67 -3.61
C VAL A 49 20.01 5.22 -4.24
N ARG A 50 20.57 6.33 -3.72
CA ARG A 50 21.75 7.00 -4.30
C ARG A 50 23.07 6.42 -3.85
N SER A 51 23.18 5.96 -2.62
CA SER A 51 24.43 5.44 -2.06
C SER A 51 24.86 4.10 -2.64
N GLY A 52 23.95 3.37 -3.30
CA GLY A 52 24.24 2.02 -3.79
C GLY A 52 24.37 0.96 -2.69
N VAL A 53 24.05 1.31 -1.44
CA VAL A 53 24.12 0.40 -0.27
C VAL A 53 23.18 -0.80 -0.42
N LEU A 54 22.02 -0.60 -1.07
CA LEU A 54 21.11 -1.69 -1.41
C LEU A 54 21.05 -1.88 -2.92
N THR A 55 21.28 -3.10 -3.37
CA THR A 55 21.06 -3.48 -4.77
C THR A 55 19.57 -3.45 -5.07
N SER A 56 19.14 -2.48 -5.86
CA SER A 56 17.75 -2.30 -6.26
C SER A 56 17.65 -2.09 -7.77
N VAL A 57 16.62 -2.64 -8.37
CA VAL A 57 16.27 -2.38 -9.80
C VAL A 57 16.01 -0.89 -10.09
N HIS A 58 15.85 -0.07 -9.06
CA HIS A 58 15.67 1.39 -9.15
C HIS A 58 16.96 2.18 -8.87
N ALA A 59 18.08 1.52 -8.64
CA ALA A 59 19.38 2.16 -8.44
C ALA A 59 20.05 2.46 -9.82
N PHE A 60 19.42 3.32 -10.62
CA PHE A 60 19.87 3.65 -11.98
C PHE A 60 21.17 4.46 -12.03
N ALA A 61 21.59 5.06 -10.94
CA ALA A 61 22.81 5.83 -10.86
C ALA A 61 23.31 5.82 -9.41
N ASN A 62 24.16 4.83 -9.12
CA ASN A 62 24.90 4.80 -7.87
C ASN A 62 25.94 5.91 -7.87
N ASP A 63 25.85 6.82 -6.91
CA ASP A 63 26.76 7.94 -6.74
C ASP A 63 27.04 8.07 -5.22
N PRO A 64 28.09 7.41 -4.73
CA PRO A 64 28.42 7.41 -3.31
C PRO A 64 28.72 8.82 -2.77
N GLU A 65 29.28 9.72 -3.57
CA GLU A 65 29.60 11.08 -3.13
C GLU A 65 28.32 11.88 -2.86
N ARG A 66 27.34 11.80 -3.75
CA ARG A 66 26.01 12.38 -3.53
C ARG A 66 25.27 11.70 -2.40
N GLY A 67 25.45 10.40 -2.21
CA GLY A 67 24.94 9.66 -1.06
C GLY A 67 25.47 10.26 0.25
N MET A 68 26.76 10.50 0.35
CA MET A 68 27.38 11.10 1.53
C MET A 68 26.85 12.53 1.79
N PHE A 69 26.66 13.33 0.74
CA PHE A 69 26.09 14.67 0.87
C PHE A 69 24.66 14.63 1.43
N ILE A 70 23.83 13.68 0.97
CA ILE A 70 22.46 13.51 1.50
C ILE A 70 22.49 13.06 2.96
N LEU A 71 23.44 12.22 3.36
CA LEU A 71 23.61 11.77 4.74
C LEU A 71 23.98 12.93 5.66
N ILE A 72 24.85 13.85 5.22
CA ILE A 72 25.21 15.07 5.97
C ILE A 72 23.98 15.96 6.14
N ILE A 73 23.21 16.19 5.09
CA ILE A 73 21.96 16.95 5.15
C ILE A 73 21.00 16.30 6.16
N LEU A 74 20.82 14.97 6.07
CA LEU A 74 19.98 14.21 6.99
C LEU A 74 20.45 14.42 8.44
N GLY A 75 21.75 14.29 8.71
CA GLY A 75 22.30 14.47 10.05
C GLY A 75 22.04 15.89 10.61
N ILE A 76 22.27 16.91 9.82
CA ILE A 76 22.07 18.31 10.23
C ILE A 76 20.58 18.60 10.48
N PHE A 77 19.71 18.29 9.52
CA PHE A 77 18.29 18.64 9.63
C PHE A 77 17.54 17.76 10.61
N MET A 78 17.77 16.43 10.60
CA MET A 78 17.12 15.54 11.57
C MET A 78 17.68 15.74 12.97
N GLY A 79 18.99 15.82 13.11
CA GLY A 79 19.63 16.08 14.40
C GLY A 79 19.20 17.43 14.98
N GLY A 80 19.23 18.48 14.18
CA GLY A 80 18.78 19.82 14.59
C GLY A 80 17.29 19.85 14.95
N ALA A 81 16.43 19.23 14.13
CA ALA A 81 14.99 19.19 14.36
C ALA A 81 14.63 18.39 15.62
N LEU A 82 15.23 17.21 15.83
CA LEU A 82 15.00 16.38 17.04
C LEU A 82 15.54 17.06 18.30
N THR A 83 16.68 17.74 18.21
CA THR A 83 17.25 18.52 19.31
C THR A 83 16.32 19.66 19.68
N LEU A 84 15.86 20.46 18.70
CA LEU A 84 14.91 21.54 18.94
C LEU A 84 13.58 21.01 19.49
N PHE A 85 13.08 19.88 18.96
CA PHE A 85 11.88 19.22 19.47
C PHE A 85 12.04 18.83 20.94
N SER A 86 13.18 18.24 21.33
CA SER A 86 13.44 17.85 22.71
C SER A 86 13.43 19.06 23.66
N PHE A 87 14.08 20.18 23.29
CA PHE A 87 14.10 21.39 24.11
C PHE A 87 12.75 22.10 24.18
N ARG A 88 11.92 22.01 23.15
CA ARG A 88 10.64 22.73 23.06
C ARG A 88 9.42 21.86 23.35
N SER A 89 9.59 20.58 23.65
CA SER A 89 8.48 19.62 23.87
C SER A 89 7.53 20.04 24.99
N SER A 90 8.05 20.61 26.07
CA SER A 90 7.25 21.10 27.19
C SER A 90 6.31 22.28 26.84
N ALA A 91 6.69 23.08 25.83
CA ALA A 91 5.84 24.17 25.35
C ALA A 91 4.65 23.69 24.49
N MET A 92 4.63 22.41 24.12
CA MET A 92 3.64 21.80 23.25
C MET A 92 2.61 20.95 24.01
N GLU A 93 2.38 21.24 25.28
CA GLU A 93 1.42 20.52 26.11
C GLU A 93 0.01 20.53 25.49
N ALA A 94 -0.62 19.37 25.49
CA ALA A 94 -1.96 19.21 24.97
C ALA A 94 -2.97 19.72 26.02
N ARG A 95 -3.83 20.65 25.63
CA ARG A 95 -4.92 21.14 26.45
C ARG A 95 -6.23 20.52 25.95
N GLY A 96 -6.60 19.37 26.46
CA GLY A 96 -7.90 18.79 26.10
C GLY A 96 -7.98 17.30 26.40
N VAL A 97 -9.15 16.92 26.93
CA VAL A 97 -9.49 15.51 27.18
C VAL A 97 -10.57 15.11 26.17
N PHE A 98 -10.41 13.97 25.54
CA PHE A 98 -11.43 13.36 24.68
C PHE A 98 -11.83 11.98 25.21
N SER A 99 -13.07 11.58 24.90
CA SER A 99 -13.59 10.28 25.32
C SER A 99 -12.92 9.15 24.53
N MET A 100 -12.79 7.98 25.15
CA MET A 100 -12.32 6.76 24.46
C MET A 100 -13.18 6.39 23.25
N VAL A 101 -14.44 6.82 23.25
CA VAL A 101 -15.34 6.68 22.09
C VAL A 101 -15.55 8.03 21.46
N SER A 102 -14.68 8.35 20.51
CA SER A 102 -14.69 9.62 19.78
C SER A 102 -13.93 9.49 18.46
N ARG A 103 -14.13 10.45 17.57
CA ARG A 103 -13.37 10.54 16.33
C ARG A 103 -11.87 10.73 16.60
N GLU A 104 -11.53 11.48 17.63
CA GLU A 104 -10.16 11.71 18.06
C GLU A 104 -9.46 10.40 18.42
N THR A 105 -10.10 9.54 19.21
CA THR A 105 -9.53 8.22 19.57
C THR A 105 -9.37 7.32 18.34
N ALA A 106 -10.32 7.34 17.42
CA ALA A 106 -10.19 6.59 16.16
C ALA A 106 -8.99 7.08 15.33
N LEU A 107 -8.74 8.40 15.29
CA LEU A 107 -7.58 8.99 14.61
C LEU A 107 -6.26 8.66 15.32
N VAL A 108 -6.24 8.64 16.66
CA VAL A 108 -5.08 8.18 17.42
C VAL A 108 -4.80 6.70 17.15
N SER A 109 -5.84 5.85 17.18
CA SER A 109 -5.69 4.43 16.85
C SER A 109 -5.16 4.21 15.43
N ASN A 110 -5.69 4.96 14.45
CA ASN A 110 -5.16 4.98 13.09
C ASN A 110 -3.67 5.34 13.07
N ASN A 111 -3.27 6.39 13.78
CA ASN A 111 -1.88 6.83 13.83
C ASN A 111 -0.98 5.76 14.45
N VAL A 112 -1.39 5.11 15.52
CA VAL A 112 -0.62 4.02 16.15
C VAL A 112 -0.47 2.84 15.20
N LEU A 113 -1.55 2.37 14.58
CA LEU A 113 -1.51 1.25 13.63
C LEU A 113 -0.62 1.55 12.43
N LEU A 114 -0.72 2.75 11.88
CA LEU A 114 0.13 3.18 10.77
C LEU A 114 1.60 3.37 11.20
N ALA A 115 1.87 3.86 12.42
CA ALA A 115 3.24 4.00 12.93
C ALA A 115 3.91 2.62 13.08
N VAL A 116 3.20 1.65 13.65
CA VAL A 116 3.71 0.27 13.78
C VAL A 116 3.91 -0.34 12.39
N SER A 117 2.96 -0.16 11.47
CA SER A 117 3.10 -0.63 10.09
C SER A 117 4.31 -0.04 9.38
N ALA A 118 4.54 1.27 9.53
CA ALA A 118 5.70 1.94 8.96
C ALA A 118 7.02 1.45 9.57
N PHE A 119 7.03 1.21 10.89
CA PHE A 119 8.18 0.62 11.59
C PHE A 119 8.50 -0.79 11.08
N VAL A 120 7.48 -1.64 10.90
CA VAL A 120 7.65 -3.00 10.35
C VAL A 120 8.26 -2.95 8.95
N VAL A 121 7.73 -2.07 8.07
CA VAL A 121 8.27 -1.91 6.71
C VAL A 121 9.71 -1.40 6.74
N PHE A 122 9.99 -0.39 7.56
CA PHE A 122 11.32 0.18 7.71
C PHE A 122 12.33 -0.84 8.23
N PHE A 123 11.98 -1.54 9.30
CA PHE A 123 12.82 -2.57 9.89
C PHE A 123 13.11 -3.72 8.91
N GLY A 124 12.07 -4.23 8.25
CA GLY A 124 12.22 -5.27 7.23
C GLY A 124 13.08 -4.84 6.04
N THR A 125 13.04 -3.55 5.69
CA THR A 125 13.86 -3.00 4.58
C THR A 125 15.33 -2.86 4.97
N ILE A 126 15.62 -2.48 6.22
CA ILE A 126 17.00 -2.27 6.67
C ILE A 126 17.66 -3.56 7.19
N TRP A 127 16.86 -4.53 7.64
CA TRP A 127 17.37 -5.75 8.25
C TRP A 127 18.41 -6.52 7.41
N PRO A 128 18.25 -6.70 6.08
CA PRO A 128 19.28 -7.31 5.24
C PRO A 128 20.64 -6.61 5.35
N LEU A 129 20.65 -5.28 5.38
CA LEU A 129 21.87 -4.48 5.52
C LEU A 129 22.52 -4.68 6.90
N VAL A 130 21.72 -4.66 7.97
CA VAL A 130 22.21 -4.93 9.33
C VAL A 130 22.79 -6.34 9.42
N ALA A 131 22.12 -7.32 8.83
CA ALA A 131 22.57 -8.71 8.82
C ALA A 131 23.89 -8.88 8.06
N GLU A 132 24.07 -8.19 6.95
CA GLU A 132 25.33 -8.22 6.18
C GLU A 132 26.47 -7.52 6.92
N LEU A 133 26.22 -6.33 7.50
CA LEU A 133 27.25 -5.55 8.19
C LEU A 133 27.71 -6.13 9.52
N PHE A 134 26.81 -6.70 10.32
CA PHE A 134 27.11 -7.14 11.68
C PHE A 134 27.24 -8.65 11.84
N PHE A 135 26.66 -9.43 10.94
CA PHE A 135 26.60 -10.88 11.06
C PHE A 135 27.19 -11.61 9.83
N ASP A 136 27.70 -10.88 8.85
CA ASP A 136 28.22 -11.41 7.58
C ASP A 136 27.25 -12.41 6.92
N ARG A 137 25.97 -12.12 7.01
CA ARG A 137 24.88 -12.93 6.44
C ARG A 137 24.12 -12.17 5.36
N LYS A 138 24.13 -12.71 4.16
CA LYS A 138 23.28 -12.21 3.07
C LYS A 138 21.88 -12.78 3.22
N LEU A 139 20.95 -11.92 3.63
CA LEU A 139 19.54 -12.25 3.78
C LEU A 139 18.72 -11.48 2.74
N SER A 140 17.61 -12.09 2.30
CA SER A 140 16.62 -11.41 1.48
C SER A 140 15.30 -11.38 2.24
N VAL A 141 14.74 -10.20 2.42
CA VAL A 141 13.42 -9.99 3.02
C VAL A 141 12.45 -9.66 1.89
N GLY A 142 11.48 -10.53 1.69
CA GLY A 142 10.55 -10.47 0.56
C GLY A 142 9.07 -10.44 0.97
N PRO A 143 8.16 -10.62 -0.01
CA PRO A 143 6.71 -10.57 0.20
C PRO A 143 6.19 -11.42 1.36
N PRO A 144 6.69 -12.65 1.63
CA PRO A 144 6.18 -13.45 2.74
C PRO A 144 6.30 -12.76 4.10
N PHE A 145 7.45 -12.11 4.36
CA PHE A 145 7.66 -11.35 5.60
C PHE A 145 6.70 -10.16 5.70
N PHE A 146 6.66 -9.33 4.65
CA PHE A 146 5.83 -8.12 4.66
C PHE A 146 4.34 -8.48 4.73
N ASN A 147 3.88 -9.49 4.01
CA ASN A 147 2.49 -9.94 4.06
C ASN A 147 2.11 -10.41 5.47
N ALA A 148 2.95 -11.22 6.12
CA ALA A 148 2.67 -11.71 7.47
C ALA A 148 2.70 -10.61 8.53
N ALA A 149 3.66 -9.70 8.45
CA ALA A 149 3.88 -8.67 9.47
C ALA A 149 2.99 -7.43 9.28
N PHE A 150 2.61 -7.07 8.05
CA PHE A 150 1.84 -5.86 7.73
C PHE A 150 0.33 -6.08 7.72
N THR A 151 -0.12 -7.24 7.21
CA THR A 151 -1.55 -7.55 7.01
C THR A 151 -2.40 -7.42 8.28
N PRO A 152 -1.99 -7.91 9.47
CA PRO A 152 -2.81 -7.79 10.68
C PRO A 152 -3.14 -6.34 11.02
N PHE A 153 -2.17 -5.42 10.90
CA PHE A 153 -2.38 -4.00 11.18
C PHE A 153 -3.31 -3.36 10.15
N MET A 154 -3.21 -3.76 8.89
CA MET A 154 -4.09 -3.25 7.83
C MET A 154 -5.52 -3.77 7.96
N ILE A 155 -5.72 -4.99 8.45
CA ILE A 155 -7.05 -5.50 8.77
C ILE A 155 -7.69 -4.67 9.88
N LEU A 156 -6.96 -4.43 10.98
CA LEU A 156 -7.46 -3.60 12.09
C LEU A 156 -7.75 -2.17 11.64
N LEU A 157 -6.87 -1.59 10.84
CA LEU A 157 -7.08 -0.26 10.26
C LEU A 157 -8.35 -0.22 9.40
N GLY A 158 -8.53 -1.21 8.52
CA GLY A 158 -9.70 -1.32 7.66
C GLY A 158 -11.00 -1.46 8.43
N LEU A 159 -10.99 -2.19 9.55
CA LEU A 159 -12.15 -2.33 10.44
C LEU A 159 -12.51 -1.01 11.14
N ILE A 160 -11.51 -0.29 11.65
CA ILE A 160 -11.70 0.95 12.42
C ILE A 160 -12.09 2.11 11.51
N LEU A 161 -11.63 2.17 10.26
CA LEU A 161 -11.77 3.33 9.39
C LEU A 161 -13.22 3.77 9.16
N PRO A 162 -14.18 2.93 8.74
CA PRO A 162 -15.57 3.34 8.57
C PRO A 162 -16.23 3.74 9.89
N VAL A 163 -15.88 3.05 10.99
CA VAL A 163 -16.37 3.40 12.32
C VAL A 163 -15.90 4.80 12.69
N GLY A 164 -14.58 5.03 12.68
CA GLY A 164 -13.97 6.30 13.06
C GLY A 164 -14.44 7.48 12.22
N SER A 165 -14.63 7.30 10.90
CA SER A 165 -15.08 8.35 10.01
C SER A 165 -16.53 8.80 10.27
N ASN A 166 -17.36 7.90 10.82
CA ASN A 166 -18.77 8.16 11.15
C ASN A 166 -18.98 8.60 12.62
N LEU A 167 -17.95 8.56 13.47
CA LEU A 167 -18.05 9.04 14.85
C LEU A 167 -18.09 10.56 14.94
N PRO A 168 -18.86 11.15 15.86
CA PRO A 168 -18.78 12.57 16.18
C PRO A 168 -17.49 12.91 16.94
N TRP A 169 -17.16 14.22 16.97
CA TRP A 169 -16.09 14.77 17.79
C TRP A 169 -16.48 14.78 19.28
N LYS A 170 -15.49 14.76 20.19
CA LYS A 170 -15.57 14.80 21.65
C LYS A 170 -16.08 13.51 22.28
N ARG A 171 -17.34 13.16 22.07
CA ARG A 171 -17.99 12.00 22.68
C ARG A 171 -19.04 11.41 21.75
N ALA A 172 -19.01 10.12 21.58
CA ALA A 172 -19.98 9.38 20.79
C ALA A 172 -20.76 8.40 21.66
N ASN A 173 -22.03 8.17 21.32
CA ASN A 173 -22.76 7.01 21.77
C ASN A 173 -22.60 5.92 20.70
N ILE A 174 -21.86 4.86 21.04
CA ILE A 174 -21.55 3.76 20.12
C ILE A 174 -22.84 3.18 19.53
N LEU A 175 -23.85 2.89 20.36
CA LEU A 175 -25.08 2.25 19.93
C LEU A 175 -25.85 3.03 18.85
N ASN A 176 -25.89 4.34 18.96
CA ASN A 176 -26.57 5.18 17.97
C ASN A 176 -25.77 5.38 16.70
N SER A 177 -24.44 5.49 16.80
CA SER A 177 -23.56 5.64 15.65
C SER A 177 -23.38 4.34 14.86
N SER A 178 -23.41 3.17 15.55
CA SER A 178 -23.23 1.87 14.92
C SER A 178 -24.48 1.33 14.23
N LYS A 179 -25.69 1.76 14.61
CA LYS A 179 -26.94 1.26 13.99
C LYS A 179 -26.94 1.35 12.47
N LYS A 180 -26.46 2.46 11.90
CA LYS A 180 -26.37 2.64 10.47
C LYS A 180 -25.28 1.77 9.83
N LEU A 181 -24.18 1.55 10.55
CA LEU A 181 -23.06 0.75 10.09
C LEU A 181 -23.33 -0.74 10.16
N ILE A 182 -24.23 -1.22 11.03
CA ILE A 182 -24.60 -2.64 11.13
C ILE A 182 -25.13 -3.17 9.80
N PHE A 183 -25.97 -2.41 9.11
CA PHE A 183 -26.47 -2.82 7.80
C PHE A 183 -25.33 -2.96 6.77
N VAL A 184 -24.42 -1.98 6.71
CA VAL A 184 -23.23 -2.02 5.83
C VAL A 184 -22.33 -3.21 6.20
N PHE A 185 -22.16 -3.48 7.50
CA PHE A 185 -21.36 -4.59 7.98
C PHE A 185 -21.91 -5.95 7.52
N ILE A 186 -23.21 -6.16 7.71
CA ILE A 186 -23.90 -7.38 7.28
C ILE A 186 -23.79 -7.55 5.76
N LEU A 187 -24.03 -6.48 5.00
CA LEU A 187 -23.94 -6.52 3.54
C LEU A 187 -22.51 -6.86 3.07
N SER A 188 -21.49 -6.33 3.75
CA SER A 188 -20.09 -6.65 3.47
C SER A 188 -19.76 -8.12 3.75
N ILE A 189 -20.31 -8.69 4.83
CA ILE A 189 -20.17 -10.12 5.14
C ILE A 189 -20.87 -10.97 4.09
N CYS A 190 -22.09 -10.60 3.69
CA CYS A 190 -22.83 -11.35 2.64
C CYS A 190 -22.06 -11.34 1.32
N LEU A 191 -21.47 -10.21 0.94
CA LEU A 191 -20.65 -10.11 -0.27
C LEU A 191 -19.38 -10.98 -0.17
N ALA A 192 -18.70 -10.94 0.97
CA ALA A 192 -17.53 -11.80 1.20
C ALA A 192 -17.89 -13.29 1.17
N GLY A 193 -19.03 -13.67 1.77
CA GLY A 193 -19.56 -15.03 1.73
C GLY A 193 -19.91 -15.49 0.31
N LEU A 194 -20.53 -14.62 -0.48
CA LEU A 194 -20.82 -14.88 -1.88
C LEU A 194 -19.52 -15.14 -2.68
N ILE A 195 -18.54 -14.27 -2.53
CA ILE A 195 -17.23 -14.41 -3.19
C ILE A 195 -16.53 -15.69 -2.75
N TRP A 196 -16.57 -16.02 -1.44
CA TRP A 196 -16.00 -17.26 -0.94
C TRP A 196 -16.68 -18.52 -1.55
N ALA A 197 -18.00 -18.46 -1.77
CA ALA A 197 -18.74 -19.56 -2.37
C ALA A 197 -18.40 -19.80 -3.86
N ILE A 198 -18.15 -18.71 -4.61
CA ILE A 198 -17.87 -18.79 -6.06
C ILE A 198 -16.39 -18.89 -6.41
N GLN A 199 -15.48 -18.57 -5.48
CA GLN A 199 -14.03 -18.63 -5.75
C GLN A 199 -13.54 -20.09 -5.90
N THR A 200 -12.63 -20.31 -6.82
CA THR A 200 -12.09 -21.64 -7.13
C THR A 200 -10.95 -22.07 -6.20
N GLY A 201 -10.21 -21.14 -5.61
CA GLY A 201 -9.00 -21.41 -4.83
C GLY A 201 -9.20 -21.61 -3.33
N LYS A 202 -10.42 -21.40 -2.79
CA LYS A 202 -10.78 -21.50 -1.36
C LYS A 202 -9.83 -20.75 -0.42
N SER A 203 -9.22 -19.65 -0.89
CA SER A 203 -8.43 -18.77 -0.06
C SER A 203 -9.31 -18.07 0.98
N LEU A 204 -8.87 -17.97 2.23
CA LEU A 204 -9.55 -17.19 3.26
C LEU A 204 -9.19 -15.70 3.21
N ILE A 205 -8.00 -15.37 2.71
CA ILE A 205 -7.51 -13.97 2.63
C ILE A 205 -8.32 -13.18 1.61
N GLY A 206 -8.70 -13.78 0.49
CA GLY A 206 -9.53 -13.13 -0.52
C GLY A 206 -10.85 -12.59 0.01
N PRO A 207 -11.72 -13.44 0.59
CA PRO A 207 -12.98 -12.99 1.20
C PRO A 207 -12.81 -11.95 2.30
N VAL A 208 -11.76 -12.04 3.14
CA VAL A 208 -11.44 -11.02 4.15
C VAL A 208 -11.13 -9.68 3.50
N GLY A 209 -10.33 -9.66 2.45
CA GLY A 209 -10.02 -8.43 1.71
C GLY A 209 -11.24 -7.86 0.97
N VAL A 210 -12.11 -8.71 0.41
CA VAL A 210 -13.40 -8.31 -0.18
C VAL A 210 -14.32 -7.69 0.88
N PHE A 211 -14.43 -8.33 2.05
CA PHE A 211 -15.16 -7.78 3.19
C PHE A 211 -14.65 -6.39 3.57
N LEU A 212 -13.35 -6.24 3.77
CA LEU A 212 -12.74 -4.96 4.16
C LEU A 212 -12.92 -3.88 3.09
N GLY A 213 -12.70 -4.24 1.82
CA GLY A 213 -12.91 -3.32 0.70
C GLY A 213 -14.36 -2.82 0.63
N ALA A 214 -15.32 -3.73 0.67
CA ALA A 214 -16.74 -3.40 0.67
C ALA A 214 -17.15 -2.60 1.92
N TRP A 215 -16.68 -2.99 3.10
CA TRP A 215 -16.91 -2.31 4.37
C TRP A 215 -16.44 -0.84 4.33
N ILE A 216 -15.22 -0.61 3.81
CA ILE A 216 -14.65 0.73 3.70
C ILE A 216 -15.44 1.57 2.68
N VAL A 217 -15.66 1.04 1.48
CA VAL A 217 -16.35 1.78 0.41
C VAL A 217 -17.77 2.14 0.84
N MET A 218 -18.56 1.14 1.27
CA MET A 218 -19.95 1.38 1.66
C MET A 218 -20.06 2.24 2.93
N GLY A 219 -19.15 2.07 3.91
CA GLY A 219 -19.11 2.90 5.11
C GLY A 219 -18.75 4.36 4.80
N THR A 220 -17.86 4.58 3.83
CA THR A 220 -17.50 5.92 3.34
C THR A 220 -18.64 6.56 2.54
N MET A 221 -19.36 5.78 1.73
CA MET A 221 -20.58 6.22 1.06
C MET A 221 -21.65 6.63 2.08
N LEU A 222 -21.83 5.83 3.13
CA LEU A 222 -22.79 6.14 4.20
C LEU A 222 -22.46 7.49 4.88
N ASP A 223 -21.17 7.75 5.17
CA ASP A 223 -20.73 9.04 5.72
C ASP A 223 -21.06 10.20 4.77
N LEU A 224 -20.76 10.06 3.48
CA LEU A 224 -21.07 11.08 2.48
C LEU A 224 -22.60 11.34 2.38
N PHE A 225 -23.40 10.28 2.23
CA PHE A 225 -24.86 10.39 2.15
C PHE A 225 -25.49 10.96 3.43
N SER A 226 -24.93 10.66 4.59
CA SER A 226 -25.41 11.21 5.87
C SER A 226 -25.31 12.75 5.92
N LYS A 227 -24.36 13.34 5.18
CA LYS A 227 -24.17 14.80 5.07
C LYS A 227 -25.10 15.46 4.06
N LEU A 228 -25.58 14.71 3.09
CA LEU A 228 -26.57 15.20 2.12
C LEU A 228 -27.97 15.33 2.73
N GLY A 229 -28.25 14.67 3.86
CA GLY A 229 -29.54 14.68 4.54
C GLY A 229 -30.60 13.84 3.81
N ARG A 230 -31.90 14.07 4.14
CA ARG A 230 -33.02 13.26 3.62
C ARG A 230 -33.27 13.44 2.11
N SER A 231 -32.87 14.55 1.53
CA SER A 231 -33.07 14.83 0.12
C SER A 231 -31.71 14.80 -0.61
N ILE A 232 -31.47 13.75 -1.39
CA ILE A 232 -30.31 13.66 -2.28
C ILE A 232 -30.56 14.57 -3.46
N SER A 233 -29.97 15.77 -3.45
CA SER A 233 -30.05 16.74 -4.53
C SER A 233 -28.66 17.04 -5.08
N LEU A 234 -28.54 17.08 -6.40
CA LEU A 234 -27.31 17.50 -7.10
C LEU A 234 -26.79 18.85 -6.60
N LYS A 235 -27.71 19.79 -6.30
CA LYS A 235 -27.34 21.10 -5.73
C LYS A 235 -26.65 20.97 -4.38
N ARG A 236 -27.10 20.05 -3.51
CA ARG A 236 -26.44 19.80 -2.20
C ARG A 236 -25.10 19.13 -2.37
N LEU A 237 -24.97 18.24 -3.35
CA LEU A 237 -23.69 17.62 -3.65
C LEU A 237 -22.63 18.67 -4.04
N ILE A 238 -22.98 19.64 -4.87
CA ILE A 238 -22.06 20.70 -5.32
C ILE A 238 -21.65 21.64 -4.18
N VAL A 239 -22.52 21.83 -3.19
CA VAL A 239 -22.28 22.74 -2.04
C VAL A 239 -21.47 22.07 -0.91
N LEU A 240 -21.27 20.74 -0.96
CA LEU A 240 -20.45 20.06 0.05
C LEU A 240 -19.00 20.60 0.07
N PRO A 241 -18.39 20.70 1.26
CA PRO A 241 -16.98 21.09 1.39
C PRO A 241 -16.07 20.17 0.57
N ARG A 242 -15.09 20.74 -0.12
CA ARG A 242 -14.09 19.97 -0.90
C ARG A 242 -13.36 18.92 -0.05
N ALA A 243 -13.18 19.19 1.24
CA ALA A 243 -12.58 18.25 2.19
C ALA A 243 -13.40 16.95 2.36
N ASP A 244 -14.73 17.03 2.24
CA ASP A 244 -15.58 15.83 2.32
C ASP A 244 -15.46 14.95 1.08
N PHE A 245 -15.34 15.55 -0.11
CA PHE A 245 -15.00 14.81 -1.33
C PHE A 245 -13.60 14.21 -1.26
N GLY A 246 -12.60 15.00 -0.81
CA GLY A 246 -11.24 14.50 -0.63
C GLY A 246 -11.20 13.27 0.29
N LYS A 247 -11.92 13.34 1.42
CA LYS A 247 -12.06 12.19 2.34
C LYS A 247 -12.75 11.01 1.66
N PHE A 248 -13.85 11.24 0.95
CA PHE A 248 -14.58 10.20 0.24
C PHE A 248 -13.69 9.46 -0.77
N PHE A 249 -13.00 10.19 -1.65
CA PHE A 249 -12.13 9.57 -2.66
C PHE A 249 -10.94 8.86 -2.04
N ALA A 250 -10.32 9.45 -1.01
CA ALA A 250 -9.17 8.83 -0.33
C ALA A 250 -9.55 7.49 0.34
N HIS A 251 -10.65 7.47 1.10
CA HIS A 251 -11.07 6.26 1.81
C HIS A 251 -11.66 5.22 0.85
N SER A 252 -12.50 5.63 -0.12
CA SER A 252 -13.03 4.71 -1.13
C SER A 252 -11.90 4.13 -1.99
N GLY A 253 -10.91 4.93 -2.37
CA GLY A 253 -9.71 4.45 -3.07
C GLY A 253 -8.96 3.38 -2.29
N LEU A 254 -8.78 3.56 -0.98
CA LEU A 254 -8.19 2.52 -0.12
C LEU A 254 -9.03 1.23 -0.12
N GLY A 255 -10.36 1.35 0.00
CA GLY A 255 -11.26 0.20 -0.05
C GLY A 255 -11.21 -0.54 -1.40
N ILE A 256 -11.18 0.19 -2.51
CA ILE A 256 -11.02 -0.38 -3.86
C ILE A 256 -9.66 -1.07 -4.00
N THR A 257 -8.59 -0.47 -3.47
CA THR A 257 -7.25 -1.09 -3.49
C THR A 257 -7.23 -2.40 -2.70
N MET A 258 -7.82 -2.43 -1.51
CA MET A 258 -7.94 -3.67 -0.71
C MET A 258 -8.73 -4.75 -1.45
N PHE A 259 -9.85 -4.36 -2.08
CA PHE A 259 -10.64 -5.26 -2.92
C PHE A 259 -9.81 -5.80 -4.10
N ALA A 260 -9.08 -4.93 -4.81
CA ALA A 260 -8.26 -5.33 -5.96
C ALA A 260 -7.12 -6.29 -5.57
N ILE A 261 -6.43 -6.04 -4.45
CA ILE A 261 -5.41 -6.95 -3.92
C ILE A 261 -6.03 -8.30 -3.57
N ALA A 262 -7.18 -8.30 -2.91
CA ALA A 262 -7.89 -9.52 -2.56
C ALA A 262 -8.34 -10.31 -3.80
N ALA A 263 -8.84 -9.61 -4.82
CA ALA A 263 -9.24 -10.22 -6.08
C ALA A 263 -8.04 -10.85 -6.78
N LEU A 264 -6.91 -10.14 -6.86
CA LEU A 264 -5.67 -10.65 -7.44
C LEU A 264 -5.22 -11.93 -6.71
N THR A 265 -5.05 -11.87 -5.40
CA THR A 265 -4.57 -13.03 -4.61
C THR A 265 -5.54 -14.23 -4.61
N SER A 266 -6.83 -13.99 -4.86
CA SER A 266 -7.84 -15.08 -4.87
C SER A 266 -8.02 -15.72 -6.24
N TRP A 267 -7.82 -14.97 -7.32
CA TRP A 267 -8.11 -15.41 -8.68
C TRP A 267 -6.90 -15.53 -9.58
N GLU A 268 -5.74 -15.04 -9.13
CA GLU A 268 -4.49 -15.26 -9.83
C GLU A 268 -4.18 -16.76 -9.90
N LYS A 269 -3.75 -17.19 -11.08
CA LYS A 269 -3.19 -18.51 -11.30
C LYS A 269 -1.82 -18.36 -11.92
N GLU A 270 -0.82 -18.78 -11.18
CA GLU A 270 0.58 -18.78 -11.58
C GLU A 270 1.05 -20.21 -11.83
N ASP A 271 1.86 -20.37 -12.85
CA ASP A 271 2.51 -21.64 -13.15
C ASP A 271 3.95 -21.37 -13.61
N ILE A 272 4.91 -21.87 -12.83
CA ILE A 272 6.33 -21.73 -13.08
C ILE A 272 6.89 -23.10 -13.41
N ARG A 273 7.33 -23.28 -14.64
CA ARG A 273 7.90 -24.55 -15.13
C ARG A 273 8.94 -24.34 -16.21
N VAL A 274 9.76 -25.35 -16.43
CA VAL A 274 10.66 -25.41 -17.58
C VAL A 274 9.97 -26.21 -18.67
N VAL A 275 9.91 -25.64 -19.88
CA VAL A 275 9.24 -26.26 -21.03
C VAL A 275 10.23 -26.33 -22.18
N PRO A 276 10.44 -27.52 -22.80
CA PRO A 276 11.24 -27.63 -24.01
C PRO A 276 10.51 -27.00 -25.21
N VAL A 277 11.27 -26.60 -26.23
CA VAL A 277 10.68 -26.11 -27.49
C VAL A 277 9.78 -27.20 -28.10
N GLY A 278 8.59 -26.84 -28.54
CA GLY A 278 7.54 -27.74 -28.98
C GLY A 278 6.65 -28.33 -27.87
N GLY A 279 7.04 -28.13 -26.59
CA GLY A 279 6.25 -28.60 -25.45
C GLY A 279 5.00 -27.75 -25.21
N SER A 280 3.96 -28.37 -24.66
CA SER A 280 2.72 -27.70 -24.27
C SER A 280 2.40 -27.92 -22.81
N TRP A 281 1.65 -26.99 -22.21
CA TRP A 281 1.15 -27.08 -20.84
C TRP A 281 -0.18 -26.34 -20.70
N LYS A 282 -0.90 -26.66 -19.61
CA LYS A 282 -2.20 -26.04 -19.33
C LYS A 282 -2.13 -25.17 -18.10
N ILE A 283 -2.71 -23.99 -18.19
CA ILE A 283 -2.97 -23.10 -17.04
C ILE A 283 -4.44 -22.66 -17.09
N ALA A 284 -5.20 -23.00 -16.05
CA ALA A 284 -6.64 -22.81 -16.02
C ALA A 284 -7.35 -23.45 -17.25
N ALA A 285 -8.07 -22.64 -18.03
CA ALA A 285 -8.77 -23.09 -19.24
C ALA A 285 -7.95 -22.94 -20.53
N TYR A 286 -6.68 -22.52 -20.41
CA TYR A 286 -5.82 -22.24 -21.56
C TYR A 286 -4.77 -23.33 -21.74
N GLU A 287 -4.49 -23.66 -22.97
CA GLU A 287 -3.36 -24.47 -23.37
C GLU A 287 -2.32 -23.59 -24.05
N LEU A 288 -1.09 -23.65 -23.55
CA LEU A 288 0.04 -22.91 -24.04
C LEU A 288 1.03 -23.86 -24.69
N LYS A 289 1.60 -23.48 -25.83
CA LYS A 289 2.63 -24.25 -26.55
C LYS A 289 3.80 -23.35 -26.89
N LEU A 290 5.00 -23.71 -26.46
CA LEU A 290 6.22 -23.02 -26.84
C LEU A 290 6.63 -23.48 -28.24
N ASN A 291 6.35 -22.68 -29.26
CA ASN A 291 6.63 -23.03 -30.66
C ASN A 291 8.12 -22.91 -31.00
N SER A 292 8.74 -21.77 -30.63
CA SER A 292 10.15 -21.50 -30.88
C SER A 292 10.74 -20.58 -29.81
N VAL A 293 12.07 -20.59 -29.75
CA VAL A 293 12.87 -19.60 -29.02
C VAL A 293 13.82 -18.99 -30.04
N GLU A 294 13.75 -17.67 -30.21
CA GLU A 294 14.45 -16.93 -31.24
C GLU A 294 15.39 -15.92 -30.62
N ASN A 295 16.60 -15.80 -31.18
CA ASN A 295 17.50 -14.73 -30.81
C ASN A 295 17.29 -13.54 -31.75
N VAL A 296 16.88 -12.41 -31.18
CA VAL A 296 16.55 -11.19 -31.92
C VAL A 296 17.54 -10.10 -31.54
N ARG A 297 18.02 -9.36 -32.53
CA ARG A 297 18.86 -8.18 -32.33
C ARG A 297 18.01 -6.93 -32.44
N GLY A 298 17.86 -6.21 -31.35
CA GLY A 298 17.24 -4.90 -31.31
C GLY A 298 18.24 -3.75 -31.59
N PRO A 299 17.77 -2.49 -31.56
CA PRO A 299 18.60 -1.32 -31.83
C PRO A 299 19.78 -1.18 -30.85
N ASN A 300 19.62 -1.52 -29.60
CA ASN A 300 20.61 -1.37 -28.52
C ASN A 300 20.60 -2.55 -27.51
N TYR A 301 19.99 -3.69 -27.90
CA TYR A 301 19.91 -4.90 -27.07
C TYR A 301 19.99 -6.16 -27.93
N PHE A 302 20.31 -7.25 -27.29
CA PHE A 302 20.09 -8.61 -27.80
C PHE A 302 18.97 -9.24 -26.96
N SER A 303 18.03 -9.91 -27.60
CA SER A 303 16.96 -10.59 -26.86
C SER A 303 16.87 -12.06 -27.24
N THR A 304 16.46 -12.86 -26.24
CA THR A 304 15.94 -14.20 -26.44
C THR A 304 14.43 -14.11 -26.30
N MET A 305 13.71 -14.34 -27.41
CA MET A 305 12.25 -14.20 -27.52
C MET A 305 11.60 -15.59 -27.59
N GLY A 306 10.65 -15.86 -26.70
CA GLY A 306 9.80 -17.05 -26.78
C GLY A 306 8.57 -16.79 -27.65
N VAL A 307 8.22 -17.72 -28.54
CA VAL A 307 6.99 -17.67 -29.32
C VAL A 307 6.01 -18.70 -28.73
N ILE A 308 5.00 -18.21 -28.00
CA ILE A 308 4.05 -19.05 -27.25
C ILE A 308 2.67 -18.91 -27.85
N ALA A 309 2.15 -19.99 -28.44
CA ALA A 309 0.77 -20.06 -28.88
C ALA A 309 -0.14 -20.32 -27.68
N VAL A 310 -1.23 -19.56 -27.56
CA VAL A 310 -2.24 -19.72 -26.52
C VAL A 310 -3.54 -20.14 -27.17
N SER A 311 -4.07 -21.29 -26.77
CA SER A 311 -5.34 -21.82 -27.25
C SER A 311 -6.31 -22.08 -26.11
N LYS A 312 -7.61 -22.07 -26.43
CA LYS A 312 -8.69 -22.44 -25.55
C LYS A 312 -9.67 -23.29 -26.33
N ASP A 313 -10.08 -24.43 -25.76
CA ASP A 313 -10.99 -25.39 -26.39
C ASP A 313 -10.54 -25.78 -27.82
N GLY A 314 -9.22 -25.91 -28.04
CA GLY A 314 -8.62 -26.26 -29.31
C GLY A 314 -8.52 -25.13 -30.35
N GLN A 315 -9.02 -23.91 -30.04
CA GLN A 315 -8.91 -22.75 -30.91
C GLN A 315 -7.76 -21.86 -30.50
N LEU A 316 -6.92 -21.46 -31.45
CA LEU A 316 -5.85 -20.49 -31.23
C LEU A 316 -6.45 -19.11 -30.94
N LEU A 317 -6.11 -18.55 -29.78
CA LEU A 317 -6.56 -17.22 -29.38
C LEU A 317 -5.51 -16.16 -29.73
N THR A 318 -4.26 -16.39 -29.38
CA THR A 318 -3.19 -15.41 -29.52
C THR A 318 -1.81 -16.08 -29.55
N VAL A 319 -0.81 -15.32 -29.96
CA VAL A 319 0.60 -15.71 -29.86
C VAL A 319 1.34 -14.67 -29.03
N LEU A 320 1.79 -15.08 -27.86
CA LEU A 320 2.58 -14.24 -26.95
C LEU A 320 4.06 -14.33 -27.33
N ARG A 321 4.76 -13.20 -27.19
CA ARG A 321 6.19 -13.07 -27.49
C ARG A 321 6.94 -12.41 -26.33
N PRO A 322 7.10 -13.08 -25.17
CA PRO A 322 7.93 -12.58 -24.09
C PRO A 322 9.40 -12.59 -24.49
N GLU A 323 10.15 -11.58 -24.01
CA GLU A 323 11.57 -11.45 -24.33
C GLU A 323 12.40 -11.29 -23.06
N LYS A 324 13.60 -11.87 -23.09
CA LYS A 324 14.66 -11.55 -22.15
C LYS A 324 15.71 -10.74 -22.89
N ARG A 325 15.77 -9.43 -22.63
CA ARG A 325 16.68 -8.50 -23.27
C ARG A 325 17.94 -8.34 -22.45
N ASN A 326 19.07 -8.20 -23.14
CA ASN A 326 20.35 -7.84 -22.56
C ASN A 326 20.85 -6.57 -23.25
N TYR A 327 21.12 -5.53 -22.47
CA TYR A 327 21.63 -4.25 -22.91
C TYR A 327 23.14 -4.19 -22.67
N PRO A 328 24.01 -4.35 -23.72
CA PRO A 328 25.46 -4.48 -23.53
C PRO A 328 26.09 -3.23 -22.91
N VAL A 329 25.58 -2.04 -23.25
CA VAL A 329 26.12 -0.76 -22.75
C VAL A 329 25.76 -0.55 -21.28
N ALA A 330 24.53 -0.89 -20.90
CA ALA A 330 24.06 -0.76 -19.52
C ALA A 330 24.44 -1.96 -18.63
N GLN A 331 24.94 -3.05 -19.23
CA GLN A 331 25.22 -4.34 -18.57
C GLN A 331 24.04 -4.85 -17.73
N MET A 332 22.82 -4.62 -18.19
CA MET A 332 21.61 -4.91 -17.46
C MET A 332 20.66 -5.79 -18.29
N PRO A 333 20.23 -6.95 -17.78
CA PRO A 333 19.17 -7.73 -18.39
C PRO A 333 17.79 -7.20 -17.96
N THR A 334 16.83 -7.22 -18.88
CA THR A 334 15.41 -6.97 -18.58
C THR A 334 14.55 -8.13 -19.05
N THR A 335 13.38 -8.31 -18.43
CA THR A 335 12.37 -9.27 -18.87
C THR A 335 11.16 -8.49 -19.36
N GLU A 336 10.83 -8.67 -20.63
CA GLU A 336 9.68 -8.04 -21.28
C GLU A 336 8.52 -9.04 -21.29
N ALA A 337 7.47 -8.73 -20.55
CA ALA A 337 6.28 -9.55 -20.50
C ALA A 337 5.44 -9.38 -21.77
N ALA A 338 4.91 -10.48 -22.27
CA ALA A 338 3.87 -10.44 -23.29
C ALA A 338 2.49 -10.51 -22.61
N ILE A 339 1.62 -9.56 -22.90
CA ILE A 339 0.32 -9.37 -22.24
C ILE A 339 -0.78 -9.43 -23.29
N ASP A 340 -1.83 -10.20 -23.02
CA ASP A 340 -3.09 -10.20 -23.77
C ASP A 340 -4.21 -9.70 -22.85
N TYR A 341 -4.97 -8.72 -23.30
CA TYR A 341 -6.01 -8.04 -22.50
C TYR A 341 -7.42 -8.56 -22.79
N ARG A 342 -7.55 -9.68 -23.48
CA ARG A 342 -8.86 -10.25 -23.81
C ARG A 342 -9.54 -10.97 -22.68
#